data_fe40d6af35b30ae1d0f35bc489a0dff2
#
_entry.id   fe40d6af35b30ae1d0f35bc489a0dff2
#
_cell.length_a   1.000
_cell.length_b   1.000
_cell.length_c   1.000
_cell.angle_alpha   90.00
_cell.angle_beta   90.00
_cell.angle_gamma   90.00
#
_symmetry.space_group_name_H-M   'P 1'
#
loop_
_entity.id
_entity.type
_entity.pdbx_description
1 polymer ?
#
loop_
_entity_poly.entity_id
_entity_poly.type
_entity_poly.pdbx_seq_one_letter_code
_entity_poly.pdbx_strand_id
1 'polypeptide(L)'
;MEHTLYSKIYDYDNLVLAWQNAKKGKTKRRYVKRFQRNLEGNLLKLKEELENKAYNPCDLKTFILRDPKTRKISKSAFRDRVIHHALCLVIVYNFEKGFIYDSHANQIGKGSLKALERFDKFKRKVSKNNTKKCYILKADIKHYFEEIDHEILIEIIRRKIKDEDVIWLIRKILSVNRKTKGMPLGNLTSQFFANLYLNELDSFVKHKLKAKYYIRYVDDFVILHESKEQLEKLKLEIDKFLREKLKIELHPSKSHVLELSGGINFLGFRVFYYHKLIRKSNLKNFDRKFNNLRFLFDKEFISREKSLESLEGWLAYCSHANTHKYLRHLIRNFNKHFSHGDKLFVHNKRNYINYIKRVGESELEFSTQKTLFNYKNGLKINEIALKQGIKESTVWGHLINLIEHRQLSVWEVLPREKVYIILRRIYSVKERLRDIKKRLKTKPVTYDEIACVVASIKSKNNWKKNKKCPVTK
;
A
#
# COMPACT_ATOMS: atom_id res chain seq x y z
N MET A 1 -30.90 7.06 -24.54
CA MET A 1 -29.58 6.75 -25.13
C MET A 1 -28.97 5.64 -24.30
N GLU A 2 -28.66 4.50 -24.91
CA GLU A 2 -27.92 3.43 -24.23
C GLU A 2 -26.58 3.97 -23.73
N HIS A 3 -26.33 3.86 -22.45
CA HIS A 3 -25.06 4.26 -21.86
C HIS A 3 -23.96 3.30 -22.32
N THR A 4 -23.24 3.65 -23.38
CA THR A 4 -22.07 2.90 -23.85
C THR A 4 -21.00 2.86 -22.75
N LEU A 5 -20.07 1.90 -22.84
CA LEU A 5 -18.97 1.85 -21.87
C LEU A 5 -18.10 3.13 -21.96
N TYR A 6 -17.95 3.67 -23.17
CA TYR A 6 -17.22 4.90 -23.42
C TYR A 6 -17.89 6.12 -22.76
N SER A 7 -19.23 6.26 -22.85
CA SER A 7 -19.95 7.39 -22.26
C SER A 7 -19.77 7.44 -20.72
N LYS A 8 -19.67 6.28 -20.06
CA LYS A 8 -19.36 6.21 -18.63
C LYS A 8 -17.97 6.75 -18.28
N ILE A 9 -17.01 6.73 -19.21
CA ILE A 9 -15.66 7.25 -18.95
C ILE A 9 -15.68 8.77 -18.83
N TYR A 10 -16.37 9.46 -19.72
CA TYR A 10 -16.46 10.92 -19.73
C TYR A 10 -17.67 11.47 -18.96
N ASP A 11 -18.45 10.60 -18.31
CA ASP A 11 -19.45 11.06 -17.36
C ASP A 11 -18.86 11.99 -16.33
N TYR A 12 -19.57 13.09 -16.01
CA TYR A 12 -19.05 14.14 -15.15
C TYR A 12 -18.70 13.61 -13.76
N ASP A 13 -19.56 12.79 -13.16
CA ASP A 13 -19.34 12.21 -11.84
C ASP A 13 -18.14 11.26 -11.83
N ASN A 14 -17.95 10.49 -12.89
CA ASN A 14 -16.76 9.66 -13.07
C ASN A 14 -15.49 10.51 -13.19
N LEU A 15 -15.53 11.64 -13.90
CA LEU A 15 -14.39 12.57 -14.00
C LEU A 15 -14.07 13.23 -12.65
N VAL A 16 -15.08 13.59 -11.85
CA VAL A 16 -14.91 14.09 -10.48
C VAL A 16 -14.22 13.03 -9.60
N LEU A 17 -14.70 11.79 -9.63
CA LEU A 17 -14.10 10.67 -8.88
C LEU A 17 -12.66 10.38 -9.34
N ALA A 18 -12.42 10.42 -10.65
CA ALA A 18 -11.10 10.27 -11.26
C ALA A 18 -10.13 11.37 -10.79
N TRP A 19 -10.57 12.63 -10.75
CA TRP A 19 -9.78 13.72 -10.21
C TRP A 19 -9.46 13.53 -8.73
N GLN A 20 -10.45 13.12 -7.92
CA GLN A 20 -10.24 12.82 -6.51
C GLN A 20 -9.15 11.75 -6.32
N ASN A 21 -9.18 10.70 -7.13
CA ASN A 21 -8.17 9.64 -7.10
C ASN A 21 -6.80 10.12 -7.60
N ALA A 22 -6.74 10.91 -8.68
CA ALA A 22 -5.50 11.44 -9.24
C ALA A 22 -4.74 12.37 -8.28
N LYS A 23 -5.45 13.13 -7.42
CA LYS A 23 -4.85 14.06 -6.45
C LYS A 23 -4.39 13.41 -5.14
N LYS A 24 -4.80 12.17 -4.83
CA LYS A 24 -4.42 11.48 -3.57
C LYS A 24 -2.90 11.51 -3.37
N GLY A 25 -2.45 11.93 -2.19
CA GLY A 25 -1.03 12.09 -1.85
C GLY A 25 -0.27 13.20 -2.58
N LYS A 26 -0.98 14.07 -3.36
CA LYS A 26 -0.34 15.12 -4.19
C LYS A 26 -1.01 16.50 -4.03
N THR A 27 -1.89 16.68 -3.06
CA THR A 27 -2.70 17.90 -2.86
C THR A 27 -1.86 19.18 -2.70
N LYS A 28 -0.67 19.08 -2.12
CA LYS A 28 0.26 20.21 -1.93
C LYS A 28 1.04 20.58 -3.21
N ARG A 29 0.97 19.79 -4.29
CA ARG A 29 1.74 20.04 -5.52
C ARG A 29 1.15 21.17 -6.35
N ARG A 30 2.00 22.08 -6.88
CA ARG A 30 1.58 23.26 -7.66
C ARG A 30 0.67 22.92 -8.84
N TYR A 31 0.95 21.84 -9.58
CA TYR A 31 0.16 21.43 -10.74
C TYR A 31 -1.25 20.92 -10.36
N VAL A 32 -1.41 20.30 -9.18
CA VAL A 32 -2.71 19.90 -8.65
C VAL A 32 -3.51 21.13 -8.25
N LYS A 33 -2.89 22.06 -7.50
CA LYS A 33 -3.52 23.32 -7.10
C LYS A 33 -3.94 24.16 -8.31
N ARG A 34 -3.12 24.23 -9.38
CA ARG A 34 -3.46 24.91 -10.63
C ARG A 34 -4.71 24.32 -11.28
N PHE A 35 -4.79 23.00 -11.40
CA PHE A 35 -5.97 22.33 -11.96
C PHE A 35 -7.22 22.57 -11.09
N GLN A 36 -7.07 22.58 -9.77
CA GLN A 36 -8.17 22.75 -8.82
C GLN A 36 -8.73 24.18 -8.80
N ARG A 37 -7.97 25.23 -9.19
CA ARG A 37 -8.45 26.63 -9.21
C ARG A 37 -9.65 26.83 -10.13
N ASN A 38 -9.70 26.13 -11.26
CA ASN A 38 -10.83 26.09 -12.17
C ASN A 38 -11.23 24.65 -12.42
N LEU A 39 -11.70 23.98 -11.35
CA LEU A 39 -11.94 22.52 -11.39
C LEU A 39 -13.05 22.19 -12.37
N GLU A 40 -14.20 22.85 -12.23
CA GLU A 40 -15.38 22.60 -13.06
C GLU A 40 -15.08 22.84 -14.53
N GLY A 41 -14.55 23.99 -14.90
CA GLY A 41 -14.18 24.30 -16.27
C GLY A 41 -13.15 23.32 -16.85
N ASN A 42 -12.18 22.88 -16.05
CA ASN A 42 -11.22 21.87 -16.49
C ASN A 42 -11.84 20.49 -16.69
N LEU A 43 -12.80 20.08 -15.86
CA LEU A 43 -13.49 18.79 -16.03
C LEU A 43 -14.48 18.83 -17.19
N LEU A 44 -15.24 19.92 -17.37
CA LEU A 44 -16.15 20.10 -18.52
C LEU A 44 -15.38 20.09 -19.83
N LYS A 45 -14.23 20.77 -19.88
CA LYS A 45 -13.36 20.72 -21.07
C LYS A 45 -12.87 19.31 -21.38
N LEU A 46 -12.46 18.54 -20.35
CA LEU A 46 -12.07 17.13 -20.55
C LEU A 46 -13.25 16.27 -21.02
N LYS A 47 -14.47 16.52 -20.52
CA LYS A 47 -15.69 15.84 -20.97
C LYS A 47 -15.92 16.13 -22.45
N GLU A 48 -15.94 17.40 -22.85
CA GLU A 48 -16.15 17.85 -24.23
C GLU A 48 -15.09 17.24 -25.19
N GLU A 49 -13.82 17.27 -24.80
CA GLU A 49 -12.73 16.70 -25.61
C GLU A 49 -12.89 15.19 -25.81
N LEU A 50 -13.38 14.46 -24.80
CA LEU A 50 -13.65 13.02 -24.90
C LEU A 50 -14.90 12.75 -25.73
N GLU A 51 -15.99 13.48 -25.47
CA GLU A 51 -17.27 13.34 -26.16
C GLU A 51 -17.13 13.57 -27.67
N ASN A 52 -16.39 14.62 -28.06
CA ASN A 52 -16.11 14.96 -29.45
C ASN A 52 -14.93 14.18 -30.07
N LYS A 53 -14.34 13.21 -29.33
CA LYS A 53 -13.12 12.47 -29.73
C LYS A 53 -11.93 13.37 -30.13
N ALA A 54 -11.91 14.58 -29.58
CA ALA A 54 -10.85 15.58 -29.80
C ALA A 54 -9.71 15.46 -28.78
N TYR A 55 -9.78 14.51 -27.84
CA TYR A 55 -8.75 14.33 -26.82
C TYR A 55 -7.39 14.01 -27.42
N ASN A 56 -6.41 14.83 -27.09
CA ASN A 56 -5.00 14.61 -27.36
C ASN A 56 -4.21 14.67 -26.05
N PRO A 57 -3.48 13.59 -25.69
CA PRO A 57 -2.65 13.60 -24.49
C PRO A 57 -1.47 14.56 -24.64
N CYS A 58 -1.12 15.23 -23.53
CA CYS A 58 0.04 16.09 -23.48
C CYS A 58 1.35 15.29 -23.49
N ASP A 59 2.44 15.91 -23.90
CA ASP A 59 3.76 15.32 -23.85
C ASP A 59 4.15 14.86 -22.45
N LEU A 60 4.89 13.76 -22.40
CA LEU A 60 5.37 13.18 -21.16
C LEU A 60 6.51 14.01 -20.58
N LYS A 61 6.45 14.28 -19.28
CA LYS A 61 7.57 14.85 -18.55
C LYS A 61 8.47 13.74 -18.01
N THR A 62 9.66 13.62 -18.59
CA THR A 62 10.62 12.59 -18.25
C THR A 62 11.65 13.08 -17.24
N PHE A 63 12.00 12.25 -16.27
CA PHE A 63 13.08 12.46 -15.32
C PHE A 63 13.74 11.13 -14.95
N ILE A 64 14.98 11.21 -14.48
CA ILE A 64 15.75 10.02 -14.06
C ILE A 64 15.65 9.89 -12.55
N LEU A 65 15.14 8.75 -12.09
CA LEU A 65 15.19 8.34 -10.69
C LEU A 65 16.44 7.42 -10.52
N ARG A 66 17.33 7.78 -9.60
CA ARG A 66 18.60 7.07 -9.43
C ARG A 66 18.62 6.07 -8.27
N ASP A 67 17.70 6.19 -7.32
CA ASP A 67 17.63 5.32 -6.13
C ASP A 67 16.29 4.57 -6.07
N PRO A 68 16.27 3.26 -5.80
CA PRO A 68 17.38 2.32 -5.59
C PRO A 68 18.05 1.79 -6.88
N LYS A 69 17.47 2.06 -8.03
CA LYS A 69 17.97 1.72 -9.38
C LYS A 69 17.72 2.90 -10.30
N THR A 70 18.64 3.15 -11.21
CA THR A 70 18.43 4.15 -12.26
C THR A 70 17.26 3.75 -13.15
N ARG A 71 16.23 4.59 -13.20
CA ARG A 71 15.04 4.40 -14.04
C ARG A 71 14.66 5.70 -14.70
N LYS A 72 14.33 5.63 -15.98
CA LYS A 72 13.69 6.71 -16.70
C LYS A 72 12.20 6.68 -16.41
N ILE A 73 11.69 7.68 -15.70
CA ILE A 73 10.27 7.81 -15.36
C ILE A 73 9.65 8.87 -16.26
N SER A 74 8.62 8.49 -16.97
CA SER A 74 7.87 9.38 -17.88
C SER A 74 6.46 9.54 -17.34
N LYS A 75 6.14 10.72 -16.84
CA LYS A 75 4.83 11.00 -16.24
C LYS A 75 3.97 11.85 -17.15
N SER A 76 2.71 11.52 -17.28
CA SER A 76 1.69 12.31 -17.97
C SER A 76 1.39 13.61 -17.22
N ALA A 77 0.88 14.62 -17.95
CA ALA A 77 0.32 15.82 -17.37
C ALA A 77 -0.83 15.49 -16.40
N PHE A 78 -1.18 16.40 -15.49
CA PHE A 78 -2.18 16.08 -14.46
C PHE A 78 -3.57 15.87 -15.07
N ARG A 79 -3.94 16.62 -16.11
CA ARG A 79 -5.19 16.44 -16.84
C ARG A 79 -5.30 15.02 -17.43
N ASP A 80 -4.23 14.53 -18.05
CA ASP A 80 -4.22 13.18 -18.64
C ASP A 80 -4.30 12.09 -17.57
N ARG A 81 -3.71 12.34 -16.38
CA ARG A 81 -3.88 11.40 -15.25
C ARG A 81 -5.33 11.32 -14.78
N VAL A 82 -6.11 12.40 -14.86
CA VAL A 82 -7.55 12.34 -14.58
C VAL A 82 -8.21 11.40 -15.57
N ILE A 83 -7.90 11.50 -16.86
CA ILE A 83 -8.43 10.59 -17.88
C ILE A 83 -7.97 9.14 -17.66
N HIS A 84 -6.69 8.92 -17.29
CA HIS A 84 -6.22 7.58 -16.96
C HIS A 84 -6.99 6.97 -15.78
N HIS A 85 -7.33 7.78 -14.76
CA HIS A 85 -8.17 7.31 -13.66
C HIS A 85 -9.61 7.07 -14.12
N ALA A 86 -10.19 7.94 -14.93
CA ALA A 86 -11.55 7.79 -15.44
C ALA A 86 -11.72 6.51 -16.27
N LEU A 87 -10.77 6.25 -17.18
CA LEU A 87 -10.72 5.01 -17.93
C LEU A 87 -10.62 3.78 -17.00
N CYS A 88 -9.64 3.79 -16.08
CA CYS A 88 -9.43 2.65 -15.16
C CYS A 88 -10.63 2.38 -14.26
N LEU A 89 -11.33 3.40 -13.76
CA LEU A 89 -12.54 3.24 -12.95
C LEU A 89 -13.62 2.44 -13.67
N VAL A 90 -13.71 2.59 -14.98
CA VAL A 90 -14.75 1.92 -15.79
C VAL A 90 -14.30 0.52 -16.23
N ILE A 91 -13.06 0.37 -16.71
CA ILE A 91 -12.67 -0.88 -17.39
C ILE A 91 -12.03 -1.93 -16.47
N VAL A 92 -11.37 -1.54 -15.37
CA VAL A 92 -10.58 -2.47 -14.54
C VAL A 92 -11.42 -3.62 -14.00
N TYR A 93 -12.63 -3.35 -13.56
CA TYR A 93 -13.55 -4.35 -13.01
C TYR A 93 -13.84 -5.51 -13.98
N ASN A 94 -13.91 -5.23 -15.30
CA ASN A 94 -14.16 -6.26 -16.32
C ASN A 94 -13.03 -7.29 -16.43
N PHE A 95 -11.82 -6.91 -16.02
CA PHE A 95 -10.62 -7.74 -16.13
C PHE A 95 -10.19 -8.38 -14.81
N GLU A 96 -10.32 -7.68 -13.68
CA GLU A 96 -9.80 -8.15 -12.37
C GLU A 96 -10.38 -9.50 -11.96
N LYS A 97 -11.64 -9.78 -12.30
CA LYS A 97 -12.28 -11.09 -12.06
C LYS A 97 -11.56 -12.26 -12.77
N GLY A 98 -10.84 -11.97 -13.85
CA GLY A 98 -10.08 -12.96 -14.62
C GLY A 98 -8.62 -13.11 -14.16
N PHE A 99 -8.17 -12.30 -13.21
CA PHE A 99 -6.80 -12.42 -12.70
C PHE A 99 -6.68 -13.57 -11.72
N ILE A 100 -5.60 -14.33 -11.84
CA ILE A 100 -5.33 -15.40 -10.87
C ILE A 100 -5.15 -14.82 -9.47
N TYR A 101 -5.50 -15.62 -8.45
CA TYR A 101 -5.33 -15.22 -7.04
C TYR A 101 -3.87 -14.85 -6.73
N ASP A 102 -2.91 -15.58 -7.31
CA ASP A 102 -1.49 -15.47 -7.02
C ASP A 102 -0.74 -14.40 -7.86
N SER A 103 -1.46 -13.50 -8.55
CA SER A 103 -0.94 -12.24 -9.09
C SER A 103 -1.12 -11.16 -8.03
N HIS A 104 -0.01 -10.56 -7.54
CA HIS A 104 0.00 -9.74 -6.33
C HIS A 104 0.32 -8.26 -6.52
N ALA A 105 0.66 -7.81 -7.72
CA ALA A 105 0.99 -6.42 -7.98
C ALA A 105 -0.20 -5.61 -8.46
N ASN A 106 -0.24 -4.32 -8.09
CA ASN A 106 -1.20 -3.32 -8.60
C ASN A 106 -2.68 -3.74 -8.47
N GLN A 107 -3.05 -4.47 -7.43
CA GLN A 107 -4.41 -4.88 -7.10
C GLN A 107 -4.72 -4.51 -5.66
N ILE A 108 -5.97 -4.06 -5.41
CA ILE A 108 -6.42 -3.70 -4.06
C ILE A 108 -6.39 -4.93 -3.14
N GLY A 109 -5.90 -4.72 -1.94
CA GLY A 109 -5.81 -5.78 -0.94
C GLY A 109 -4.69 -6.80 -1.17
N LYS A 110 -3.84 -6.64 -2.20
CA LYS A 110 -2.65 -7.46 -2.47
C LYS A 110 -1.36 -6.66 -2.21
N GLY A 111 -0.22 -7.10 -2.67
CA GLY A 111 1.07 -6.43 -2.50
C GLY A 111 2.21 -7.39 -2.17
N SER A 112 3.41 -6.83 -2.00
CA SER A 112 4.64 -7.61 -1.78
C SER A 112 4.60 -8.49 -0.53
N LEU A 113 4.00 -8.00 0.56
CA LEU A 113 3.90 -8.76 1.81
C LEU A 113 2.98 -9.97 1.66
N LYS A 114 1.82 -9.82 1.01
CA LYS A 114 0.92 -10.95 0.74
C LYS A 114 1.54 -11.98 -0.22
N ALA A 115 2.29 -11.50 -1.22
CA ALA A 115 3.05 -12.39 -2.09
C ALA A 115 4.10 -13.20 -1.29
N LEU A 116 4.77 -12.57 -0.34
CA LEU A 116 5.75 -13.21 0.53
C LEU A 116 5.12 -14.25 1.48
N GLU A 117 3.96 -13.93 2.07
CA GLU A 117 3.17 -14.87 2.87
C GLU A 117 2.71 -16.07 2.02
N ARG A 118 2.30 -15.80 0.77
CA ARG A 118 1.92 -16.85 -0.17
C ARG A 118 3.09 -17.74 -0.53
N PHE A 119 4.27 -17.15 -0.73
CA PHE A 119 5.52 -17.89 -0.92
C PHE A 119 5.84 -18.80 0.27
N ASP A 120 5.69 -18.32 1.50
CA ASP A 120 5.90 -19.13 2.70
C ASP A 120 4.93 -20.32 2.79
N LYS A 121 3.67 -20.11 2.40
CA LYS A 121 2.68 -21.20 2.33
C LYS A 121 3.04 -22.24 1.26
N PHE A 122 3.45 -21.80 0.08
CA PHE A 122 3.84 -22.69 -1.01
C PHE A 122 5.12 -23.46 -0.71
N LYS A 123 6.11 -22.79 -0.17
CA LYS A 123 7.36 -23.39 0.31
C LYS A 123 7.10 -24.58 1.23
N ARG A 124 6.25 -24.38 2.26
CA ARG A 124 5.90 -25.44 3.21
C ARG A 124 5.19 -26.61 2.54
N LYS A 125 4.28 -26.34 1.59
CA LYS A 125 3.55 -27.39 0.86
C LYS A 125 4.49 -28.22 -0.01
N VAL A 126 5.36 -27.57 -0.81
CA VAL A 126 6.29 -28.26 -1.72
C VAL A 126 7.34 -29.05 -0.94
N SER A 127 7.89 -28.44 0.12
CA SER A 127 8.92 -29.09 0.92
C SER A 127 8.38 -30.04 2.01
N LYS A 128 7.07 -30.31 2.05
CA LYS A 128 6.42 -31.08 3.12
C LYS A 128 6.88 -30.63 4.52
N ASN A 129 6.62 -29.34 4.82
CA ASN A 129 7.06 -28.68 6.06
C ASN A 129 8.59 -28.65 6.26
N ASN A 130 9.33 -28.41 5.18
CA ASN A 130 10.79 -28.30 5.14
C ASN A 130 11.55 -29.62 5.37
N THR A 131 10.91 -30.77 5.15
CA THR A 131 11.53 -32.09 5.24
C THR A 131 12.10 -32.58 3.91
N LYS A 132 11.56 -32.10 2.77
CA LYS A 132 12.02 -32.44 1.42
C LYS A 132 12.67 -31.24 0.73
N LYS A 133 13.51 -31.52 -0.27
CA LYS A 133 14.09 -30.50 -1.14
C LYS A 133 13.00 -29.74 -1.88
N CYS A 134 13.23 -28.43 -2.05
CA CYS A 134 12.36 -27.55 -2.79
C CYS A 134 13.21 -26.70 -3.74
N TYR A 135 12.90 -26.76 -5.02
CA TYR A 135 13.52 -25.94 -6.06
C TYR A 135 12.57 -24.82 -6.47
N ILE A 136 13.13 -23.73 -6.95
CA ILE A 136 12.38 -22.54 -7.32
C ILE A 136 12.91 -22.04 -8.66
N LEU A 137 12.04 -22.02 -9.66
CA LEU A 137 12.26 -21.17 -10.82
C LEU A 137 11.95 -19.74 -10.40
N LYS A 138 12.97 -18.91 -10.30
CA LYS A 138 12.82 -17.47 -10.21
C LYS A 138 13.06 -16.89 -11.59
N ALA A 139 12.13 -16.10 -12.11
CA ALA A 139 12.22 -15.51 -13.43
C ALA A 139 11.79 -14.04 -13.43
N ASP A 140 12.40 -13.28 -14.33
CA ASP A 140 12.18 -11.85 -14.57
C ASP A 140 12.05 -11.67 -16.09
N ILE A 141 11.22 -10.77 -16.55
CA ILE A 141 11.06 -10.49 -17.99
C ILE A 141 11.99 -9.36 -18.39
N LYS A 142 12.70 -9.55 -19.49
CA LYS A 142 13.67 -8.57 -20.00
C LYS A 142 12.94 -7.36 -20.56
N HIS A 143 13.34 -6.15 -20.13
CA HIS A 143 12.80 -4.87 -20.60
C HIS A 143 11.29 -4.78 -20.68
N TYR A 144 10.56 -5.42 -19.76
CA TYR A 144 9.13 -5.68 -19.84
C TYR A 144 8.30 -4.48 -20.26
N PHE A 145 8.40 -3.34 -19.57
CA PHE A 145 7.62 -2.14 -19.90
C PHE A 145 8.00 -1.49 -21.23
N GLU A 146 9.17 -1.78 -21.75
CA GLU A 146 9.70 -1.23 -23.01
C GLU A 146 9.28 -2.08 -24.22
N GLU A 147 9.02 -3.38 -23.99
CA GLU A 147 8.75 -4.36 -25.05
C GLU A 147 7.26 -4.72 -25.21
N ILE A 148 6.35 -4.20 -24.37
CA ILE A 148 4.92 -4.48 -24.52
C ILE A 148 4.44 -4.01 -25.90
N ASP A 149 3.95 -4.94 -26.70
CA ASP A 149 3.41 -4.70 -28.04
C ASP A 149 1.97 -4.14 -27.89
N HIS A 150 1.72 -2.98 -28.53
CA HIS A 150 0.44 -2.29 -28.39
C HIS A 150 -0.69 -3.05 -29.08
N GLU A 151 -0.45 -3.69 -30.23
CA GLU A 151 -1.51 -4.41 -30.95
C GLU A 151 -1.92 -5.68 -30.19
N ILE A 152 -0.95 -6.44 -29.68
CA ILE A 152 -1.26 -7.61 -28.81
C ILE A 152 -2.05 -7.16 -27.56
N LEU A 153 -1.66 -6.05 -26.95
CA LEU A 153 -2.40 -5.50 -25.81
C LEU A 153 -3.85 -5.15 -26.20
N ILE A 154 -4.04 -4.49 -27.33
CA ILE A 154 -5.37 -4.13 -27.84
C ILE A 154 -6.20 -5.37 -28.15
N GLU A 155 -5.62 -6.40 -28.74
CA GLU A 155 -6.30 -7.68 -28.99
C GLU A 155 -6.77 -8.33 -27.68
N ILE A 156 -5.91 -8.34 -26.65
CA ILE A 156 -6.27 -8.85 -25.31
C ILE A 156 -7.45 -8.06 -24.73
N ILE A 157 -7.45 -6.73 -24.89
CA ILE A 157 -8.52 -5.86 -24.37
C ILE A 157 -9.81 -6.10 -25.13
N ARG A 158 -9.76 -6.21 -26.46
CA ARG A 158 -10.92 -6.46 -27.35
C ARG A 158 -11.65 -7.77 -27.07
N ARG A 159 -11.01 -8.75 -26.45
CA ARG A 159 -11.69 -9.99 -26.03
C ARG A 159 -12.83 -9.72 -25.03
N LYS A 160 -12.69 -8.67 -24.21
CA LYS A 160 -13.70 -8.31 -23.19
C LYS A 160 -14.41 -6.98 -23.44
N ILE A 161 -13.76 -6.05 -24.09
CA ILE A 161 -14.31 -4.72 -24.41
C ILE A 161 -14.47 -4.62 -25.93
N LYS A 162 -15.73 -4.56 -26.37
CA LYS A 162 -16.11 -4.45 -27.78
C LYS A 162 -16.37 -3.01 -28.23
N ASP A 163 -16.41 -2.07 -27.26
CA ASP A 163 -16.63 -0.65 -27.49
C ASP A 163 -15.39 -0.04 -28.15
N GLU A 164 -15.49 0.27 -29.46
CA GLU A 164 -14.37 0.80 -30.24
C GLU A 164 -13.95 2.21 -29.83
N ASP A 165 -14.83 2.96 -29.19
CA ASP A 165 -14.49 4.29 -28.65
C ASP A 165 -13.60 4.19 -27.41
N VAL A 166 -13.81 3.17 -26.58
CA VAL A 166 -12.86 2.82 -25.49
C VAL A 166 -11.52 2.41 -26.08
N ILE A 167 -11.50 1.60 -27.12
CA ILE A 167 -10.27 1.18 -27.82
C ILE A 167 -9.55 2.39 -28.41
N TRP A 168 -10.28 3.31 -29.04
CA TRP A 168 -9.74 4.57 -29.56
C TRP A 168 -9.01 5.36 -28.44
N LEU A 169 -9.66 5.53 -27.28
CA LEU A 169 -9.05 6.24 -26.14
C LEU A 169 -7.77 5.55 -25.64
N ILE A 170 -7.80 4.22 -25.56
CA ILE A 170 -6.63 3.43 -25.16
C ILE A 170 -5.49 3.62 -26.15
N ARG A 171 -5.77 3.57 -27.46
CA ARG A 171 -4.77 3.85 -28.51
C ARG A 171 -4.18 5.26 -28.38
N LYS A 172 -5.01 6.26 -28.13
CA LYS A 172 -4.55 7.65 -27.86
C LYS A 172 -3.61 7.73 -26.64
N ILE A 173 -3.92 7.03 -25.57
CA ILE A 173 -3.06 6.99 -24.37
C ILE A 173 -1.73 6.27 -24.66
N LEU A 174 -1.73 5.21 -25.45
CA LEU A 174 -0.52 4.46 -25.80
C LEU A 174 0.37 5.22 -26.80
N SER A 175 -0.22 5.99 -27.70
CA SER A 175 0.49 6.70 -28.78
C SER A 175 1.37 7.87 -28.29
N VAL A 176 1.26 8.28 -27.01
CA VAL A 176 2.06 9.39 -26.45
C VAL A 176 3.58 9.19 -26.62
N ASN A 177 4.03 7.95 -26.67
CA ASN A 177 5.44 7.63 -26.90
C ASN A 177 5.83 7.63 -28.39
N ARG A 178 4.89 7.83 -29.32
CA ARG A 178 5.08 7.74 -30.78
C ARG A 178 5.75 6.43 -31.25
N LYS A 179 5.55 5.35 -30.49
CA LYS A 179 6.09 4.02 -30.74
C LYS A 179 4.95 3.00 -30.79
N THR A 180 5.17 1.90 -31.48
CA THR A 180 4.25 0.74 -31.52
C THR A 180 4.43 -0.21 -30.34
N LYS A 181 5.49 0.01 -29.54
CA LYS A 181 5.84 -0.78 -28.38
C LYS A 181 6.18 0.09 -27.17
N GLY A 182 5.99 -0.49 -26.01
CA GLY A 182 6.41 0.05 -24.74
C GLY A 182 5.40 1.01 -24.10
N MET A 183 5.46 1.07 -22.78
CA MET A 183 4.60 1.93 -21.96
C MET A 183 5.41 2.77 -21.00
N PRO A 184 5.00 4.04 -20.77
CA PRO A 184 5.71 4.93 -19.86
C PRO A 184 5.60 4.46 -18.40
N LEU A 185 6.74 4.30 -17.73
CA LEU A 185 6.78 4.05 -16.31
C LEU A 185 6.30 5.27 -15.52
N GLY A 186 5.28 5.10 -14.68
CA GLY A 186 4.76 6.14 -13.80
C GLY A 186 3.29 6.52 -14.01
N ASN A 187 2.61 5.92 -14.98
CA ASN A 187 1.18 6.10 -15.23
C ASN A 187 0.36 4.93 -14.68
N LEU A 188 -0.86 5.20 -14.25
CA LEU A 188 -1.79 4.19 -13.72
C LEU A 188 -2.17 3.17 -14.79
N THR A 189 -2.51 3.65 -15.99
CA THR A 189 -2.85 2.80 -17.13
C THR A 189 -1.73 1.83 -17.49
N SER A 190 -0.47 2.28 -17.46
CA SER A 190 0.67 1.40 -17.74
C SER A 190 0.78 0.27 -16.72
N GLN A 191 0.47 0.52 -15.44
CA GLN A 191 0.48 -0.51 -14.41
C GLN A 191 -0.64 -1.54 -14.61
N PHE A 192 -1.83 -1.07 -14.96
CA PHE A 192 -2.96 -1.94 -15.24
C PHE A 192 -2.74 -2.77 -16.51
N PHE A 193 -2.34 -2.14 -17.60
CA PHE A 193 -2.09 -2.81 -18.87
C PHE A 193 -0.93 -3.83 -18.78
N ALA A 194 0.09 -3.53 -17.99
CA ALA A 194 1.14 -4.48 -17.69
C ALA A 194 0.61 -5.74 -16.98
N ASN A 195 -0.27 -5.59 -16.02
CA ASN A 195 -0.90 -6.75 -15.36
C ASN A 195 -1.78 -7.54 -16.32
N LEU A 196 -2.53 -6.84 -17.17
CA LEU A 196 -3.43 -7.45 -18.15
C LEU A 196 -2.65 -8.25 -19.20
N TYR A 197 -1.55 -7.69 -19.70
CA TYR A 197 -0.70 -8.35 -20.69
C TYR A 197 -0.12 -9.66 -20.18
N LEU A 198 0.39 -9.68 -18.92
CA LEU A 198 0.91 -10.90 -18.30
C LEU A 198 -0.16 -11.81 -17.71
N ASN A 199 -1.42 -11.44 -17.71
CA ASN A 199 -2.49 -12.39 -17.38
C ASN A 199 -2.59 -13.53 -18.38
N GLU A 200 -2.16 -13.33 -19.63
CA GLU A 200 -2.02 -14.40 -20.63
C GLU A 200 -0.98 -15.43 -20.18
N LEU A 201 0.17 -14.97 -19.65
CA LEU A 201 1.18 -15.85 -19.04
C LEU A 201 0.60 -16.56 -17.82
N ASP A 202 -0.11 -15.85 -16.95
CA ASP A 202 -0.72 -16.43 -15.73
C ASP A 202 -1.67 -17.57 -16.09
N SER A 203 -2.51 -17.34 -17.12
CA SER A 203 -3.44 -18.33 -17.64
C SER A 203 -2.72 -19.54 -18.23
N PHE A 204 -1.68 -19.31 -19.04
CA PHE A 204 -0.85 -20.37 -19.60
C PHE A 204 -0.20 -21.23 -18.52
N VAL A 205 0.47 -20.59 -17.54
CA VAL A 205 1.17 -21.28 -16.45
C VAL A 205 0.21 -22.07 -15.55
N LYS A 206 -0.95 -21.51 -15.23
CA LYS A 206 -1.93 -22.17 -14.34
C LYS A 206 -2.77 -23.24 -15.03
N HIS A 207 -3.26 -22.98 -16.25
CA HIS A 207 -4.24 -23.83 -16.90
C HIS A 207 -3.63 -24.80 -17.93
N LYS A 208 -2.58 -24.40 -18.67
CA LYS A 208 -1.90 -25.27 -19.64
C LYS A 208 -0.77 -26.05 -18.98
N LEU A 209 0.16 -25.36 -18.31
CA LEU A 209 1.29 -26.02 -17.64
C LEU A 209 0.91 -26.62 -16.30
N LYS A 210 -0.27 -26.29 -15.76
CA LYS A 210 -0.79 -26.78 -14.45
C LYS A 210 0.19 -26.55 -13.29
N ALA A 211 1.02 -25.49 -13.35
CA ALA A 211 1.98 -25.16 -12.31
C ALA A 211 1.25 -24.65 -11.06
N LYS A 212 1.06 -25.53 -10.09
CA LYS A 212 0.26 -25.30 -8.89
C LYS A 212 0.79 -24.16 -8.02
N TYR A 213 2.10 -24.08 -7.82
CA TYR A 213 2.76 -23.17 -6.89
C TYR A 213 3.47 -22.02 -7.62
N TYR A 214 2.69 -21.22 -8.31
CA TYR A 214 3.11 -20.06 -9.10
C TYR A 214 2.68 -18.76 -8.43
N ILE A 215 3.57 -17.77 -8.34
CA ILE A 215 3.31 -16.43 -7.80
C ILE A 215 3.94 -15.41 -8.75
N ARG A 216 3.20 -14.35 -9.12
CA ARG A 216 3.71 -13.24 -9.92
C ARG A 216 3.57 -11.90 -9.18
N TYR A 217 4.59 -11.07 -9.32
CA TYR A 217 4.61 -9.68 -8.87
C TYR A 217 5.16 -8.77 -9.98
N VAL A 218 4.28 -8.17 -10.77
CA VAL A 218 4.57 -7.46 -12.04
C VAL A 218 5.25 -8.41 -13.03
N ASP A 219 6.52 -8.19 -13.32
CA ASP A 219 7.41 -8.96 -14.21
C ASP A 219 8.26 -10.02 -13.50
N ASP A 220 8.36 -9.95 -12.18
CA ASP A 220 9.09 -10.93 -11.34
C ASP A 220 8.13 -12.05 -10.89
N PHE A 221 8.43 -13.31 -11.24
CA PHE A 221 7.60 -14.43 -10.82
C PHE A 221 8.41 -15.62 -10.33
N VAL A 222 7.76 -16.48 -9.58
CA VAL A 222 8.36 -17.69 -9.03
C VAL A 222 7.44 -18.89 -9.20
N ILE A 223 8.03 -20.05 -9.51
CA ILE A 223 7.36 -21.36 -9.47
C ILE A 223 8.15 -22.26 -8.54
N LEU A 224 7.46 -22.92 -7.61
CA LEU A 224 8.08 -23.84 -6.67
C LEU A 224 7.71 -25.28 -7.04
N HIS A 225 8.71 -26.19 -7.01
CA HIS A 225 8.53 -27.60 -7.32
C HIS A 225 9.56 -28.46 -6.57
N GLU A 226 9.28 -29.76 -6.40
CA GLU A 226 10.20 -30.70 -5.78
C GLU A 226 11.30 -31.22 -6.74
N SER A 227 11.07 -31.16 -8.08
CA SER A 227 12.04 -31.54 -9.12
C SER A 227 12.61 -30.31 -9.81
N LYS A 228 13.93 -30.29 -9.95
CA LYS A 228 14.67 -29.27 -10.69
C LYS A 228 14.42 -29.40 -12.19
N GLU A 229 14.43 -30.63 -12.69
CA GLU A 229 14.26 -30.97 -14.12
C GLU A 229 12.90 -30.48 -14.63
N GLN A 230 11.84 -30.66 -13.82
CA GLN A 230 10.51 -30.16 -14.16
C GLN A 230 10.49 -28.63 -14.26
N LEU A 231 11.18 -27.92 -13.38
CA LEU A 231 11.26 -26.45 -13.44
C LEU A 231 12.04 -25.96 -14.65
N GLU A 232 13.11 -26.66 -15.07
CA GLU A 232 13.84 -26.32 -16.31
C GLU A 232 12.96 -26.53 -17.55
N LYS A 233 12.16 -27.60 -17.62
CA LYS A 233 11.17 -27.80 -18.68
C LYS A 233 10.14 -26.67 -18.70
N LEU A 234 9.55 -26.35 -17.55
CA LEU A 234 8.58 -25.24 -17.44
C LEU A 234 9.19 -23.90 -17.89
N LYS A 235 10.46 -23.65 -17.55
CA LYS A 235 11.18 -22.45 -17.98
C LYS A 235 11.24 -22.33 -19.50
N LEU A 236 11.61 -23.42 -20.18
CA LEU A 236 11.69 -23.46 -21.64
C LEU A 236 10.32 -23.23 -22.31
N GLU A 237 9.27 -23.88 -21.81
CA GLU A 237 7.90 -23.71 -22.32
C GLU A 237 7.37 -22.29 -22.09
N ILE A 238 7.67 -21.70 -20.93
CA ILE A 238 7.31 -20.31 -20.62
C ILE A 238 8.03 -19.36 -21.55
N ASP A 239 9.35 -19.50 -21.76
CA ASP A 239 10.11 -18.62 -22.66
C ASP A 239 9.61 -18.72 -24.11
N LYS A 240 9.31 -19.93 -24.58
CA LYS A 240 8.69 -20.15 -25.90
C LYS A 240 7.35 -19.43 -26.00
N PHE A 241 6.46 -19.62 -25.03
CA PHE A 241 5.15 -18.93 -25.02
C PHE A 241 5.29 -17.41 -25.05
N LEU A 242 6.20 -16.85 -24.23
CA LEU A 242 6.43 -15.41 -24.17
C LEU A 242 6.90 -14.86 -25.51
N ARG A 243 7.82 -15.54 -26.20
CA ARG A 243 8.33 -15.13 -27.53
C ARG A 243 7.26 -15.22 -28.60
N GLU A 244 6.56 -16.35 -28.68
CA GLU A 244 5.59 -16.62 -29.75
C GLU A 244 4.31 -15.80 -29.60
N LYS A 245 3.75 -15.72 -28.38
CA LYS A 245 2.42 -15.12 -28.12
C LYS A 245 2.47 -13.68 -27.66
N LEU A 246 3.50 -13.29 -26.92
CA LEU A 246 3.58 -11.97 -26.30
C LEU A 246 4.76 -11.13 -26.80
N LYS A 247 5.59 -11.66 -27.71
CA LYS A 247 6.76 -10.97 -28.29
C LYS A 247 7.70 -10.36 -27.22
N ILE A 248 7.82 -11.01 -26.08
CA ILE A 248 8.73 -10.69 -24.97
C ILE A 248 9.53 -11.93 -24.59
N GLU A 249 10.59 -11.79 -23.79
CA GLU A 249 11.45 -12.91 -23.43
C GLU A 249 11.84 -12.88 -21.94
N LEU A 250 12.22 -14.05 -21.42
CA LEU A 250 12.79 -14.14 -20.08
C LEU A 250 14.17 -13.45 -20.05
N HIS A 251 14.47 -12.79 -18.93
CA HIS A 251 15.78 -12.19 -18.74
C HIS A 251 16.84 -13.29 -18.53
N PRO A 252 17.84 -13.46 -19.41
CA PRO A 252 18.74 -14.61 -19.39
C PRO A 252 19.54 -14.72 -18.09
N SER A 253 20.04 -13.61 -17.56
CA SER A 253 20.85 -13.59 -16.34
C SER A 253 20.06 -13.48 -15.03
N LYS A 254 18.71 -13.48 -15.05
CA LYS A 254 17.89 -13.40 -13.85
C LYS A 254 16.85 -14.51 -13.74
N SER A 255 16.74 -15.36 -14.75
CA SER A 255 15.79 -16.46 -14.79
C SER A 255 16.51 -17.79 -14.58
N HIS A 256 16.50 -18.27 -13.34
CA HIS A 256 17.26 -19.45 -12.90
C HIS A 256 16.43 -20.36 -12.03
N VAL A 257 16.71 -21.67 -12.12
CA VAL A 257 16.22 -22.66 -11.16
C VAL A 257 17.25 -22.79 -10.04
N LEU A 258 16.81 -22.54 -8.82
CA LEU A 258 17.65 -22.48 -7.62
C LEU A 258 17.09 -23.40 -6.54
N GLU A 259 17.95 -23.98 -5.72
CA GLU A 259 17.52 -24.70 -4.53
C GLU A 259 17.26 -23.74 -3.37
N LEU A 260 16.20 -23.96 -2.62
CA LEU A 260 15.76 -23.09 -1.52
C LEU A 260 16.77 -23.06 -0.36
N SER A 261 17.57 -24.10 -0.16
CA SER A 261 18.63 -24.16 0.86
C SER A 261 19.62 -23.02 0.74
N GLY A 262 19.98 -22.63 -0.48
CA GLY A 262 20.85 -21.47 -0.77
C GLY A 262 20.23 -20.11 -0.49
N GLY A 263 18.91 -20.06 -0.21
CA GLY A 263 18.16 -18.83 0.00
C GLY A 263 17.86 -18.07 -1.28
N ILE A 264 16.60 -17.70 -1.47
CA ILE A 264 16.05 -17.07 -2.69
C ILE A 264 15.74 -15.61 -2.44
N ASN A 265 16.28 -14.73 -3.29
CA ASN A 265 15.94 -13.31 -3.27
C ASN A 265 14.58 -13.09 -3.91
N PHE A 266 13.56 -12.73 -3.12
CA PHE A 266 12.22 -12.42 -3.59
C PHE A 266 11.65 -11.20 -2.86
N LEU A 267 11.16 -10.22 -3.60
CA LEU A 267 10.49 -9.00 -3.10
C LEU A 267 11.21 -8.29 -1.94
N GLY A 268 12.52 -8.16 -2.03
CA GLY A 268 13.34 -7.44 -1.04
C GLY A 268 13.85 -8.28 0.13
N PHE A 269 13.49 -9.55 0.19
CA PHE A 269 13.93 -10.51 1.20
C PHE A 269 14.74 -11.63 0.58
N ARG A 270 15.58 -12.27 1.39
CA ARG A 270 16.22 -13.55 1.08
C ARG A 270 15.54 -14.64 1.92
N VAL A 271 14.80 -15.50 1.26
CA VAL A 271 13.93 -16.52 1.89
C VAL A 271 14.66 -17.86 1.91
N PHE A 272 14.69 -18.49 3.07
CA PHE A 272 15.22 -19.84 3.32
C PHE A 272 14.09 -20.77 3.82
N TYR A 273 14.39 -22.03 4.09
CA TYR A 273 13.42 -22.97 4.64
C TYR A 273 12.79 -22.48 5.94
N TYR A 274 13.60 -22.06 6.91
CA TYR A 274 13.15 -21.77 8.28
C TYR A 274 13.08 -20.28 8.61
N HIS A 275 13.75 -19.43 7.85
CA HIS A 275 13.86 -18.00 8.16
C HIS A 275 13.89 -17.14 6.89
N LYS A 276 13.71 -15.85 7.10
CA LYS A 276 13.86 -14.81 6.06
C LYS A 276 14.82 -13.74 6.56
N LEU A 277 15.68 -13.28 5.68
CA LEU A 277 16.57 -12.16 5.91
C LEU A 277 16.21 -11.01 4.99
N ILE A 278 16.54 -9.80 5.37
CA ILE A 278 16.47 -8.65 4.46
C ILE A 278 17.60 -8.77 3.43
N ARG A 279 17.30 -8.41 2.19
CA ARG A 279 18.30 -8.39 1.13
C ARG A 279 19.44 -7.44 1.48
N LYS A 280 20.71 -7.87 1.30
CA LYS A 280 21.90 -7.07 1.64
C LYS A 280 21.91 -5.67 1.00
N SER A 281 21.40 -5.53 -0.23
CA SER A 281 21.28 -4.22 -0.89
C SER A 281 20.32 -3.27 -0.14
N ASN A 282 19.22 -3.77 0.41
CA ASN A 282 18.27 -2.96 1.16
C ASN A 282 18.87 -2.50 2.51
N LEU A 283 19.63 -3.38 3.17
CA LEU A 283 20.39 -3.01 4.38
C LEU A 283 21.38 -1.89 4.06
N LYS A 284 22.25 -2.06 3.05
CA LYS A 284 23.21 -1.04 2.64
C LYS A 284 22.56 0.29 2.25
N ASN A 285 21.40 0.26 1.59
CA ASN A 285 20.67 1.48 1.23
C ASN A 285 20.13 2.18 2.47
N PHE A 286 19.60 1.42 3.44
CA PHE A 286 19.11 2.01 4.68
C PHE A 286 20.27 2.57 5.51
N ASP A 287 21.41 1.89 5.60
CA ASP A 287 22.59 2.37 6.33
C ASP A 287 23.08 3.71 5.75
N ARG A 288 23.14 3.83 4.41
CA ARG A 288 23.45 5.11 3.75
C ARG A 288 22.43 6.20 4.08
N LYS A 289 21.13 5.86 4.04
CA LYS A 289 20.05 6.78 4.42
C LYS A 289 20.16 7.19 5.88
N PHE A 290 20.43 6.27 6.77
CA PHE A 290 20.59 6.51 8.20
C PHE A 290 21.76 7.48 8.49
N ASN A 291 22.91 7.27 7.84
CA ASN A 291 24.06 8.17 7.96
C ASN A 291 23.76 9.58 7.41
N ASN A 292 23.01 9.67 6.30
CA ASN A 292 22.56 10.96 5.79
C ASN A 292 21.57 11.66 6.73
N LEU A 293 20.64 10.93 7.34
CA LEU A 293 19.73 11.49 8.35
C LEU A 293 20.50 12.00 9.57
N ARG A 294 21.52 11.26 10.02
CA ARG A 294 22.42 11.70 11.09
C ARG A 294 23.11 13.01 10.72
N PHE A 295 23.76 13.09 9.55
CA PHE A 295 24.41 14.31 9.07
C PHE A 295 23.45 15.50 9.03
N LEU A 296 22.22 15.32 8.50
CA LEU A 296 21.22 16.38 8.44
C LEU A 296 20.71 16.78 9.82
N PHE A 297 20.65 15.86 10.77
CA PHE A 297 20.28 16.14 12.16
C PHE A 297 21.38 16.92 12.88
N ASP A 298 22.65 16.48 12.75
CA ASP A 298 23.81 17.17 13.33
C ASP A 298 23.99 18.60 12.80
N LYS A 299 23.46 18.89 11.58
CA LYS A 299 23.41 20.23 10.97
C LYS A 299 22.07 20.95 11.20
N GLU A 300 21.20 20.43 12.06
CA GLU A 300 19.87 21.00 12.38
C GLU A 300 18.90 21.16 11.19
N PHE A 301 19.20 20.55 10.03
CA PHE A 301 18.31 20.59 8.86
C PHE A 301 17.05 19.76 9.01
N ILE A 302 17.04 18.77 9.92
CA ILE A 302 15.88 17.93 10.21
C ILE A 302 15.74 17.75 11.72
N SER A 303 14.49 17.62 12.19
CA SER A 303 14.22 17.31 13.58
C SER A 303 14.41 15.81 13.88
N ARG A 304 14.52 15.51 15.18
CA ARG A 304 14.57 14.12 15.69
C ARG A 304 13.33 13.32 15.28
N GLU A 305 12.14 13.93 15.33
CA GLU A 305 10.87 13.30 14.95
C GLU A 305 10.89 12.86 13.47
N LYS A 306 11.48 13.70 12.59
CA LYS A 306 11.62 13.35 11.17
C LYS A 306 12.54 12.17 10.95
N SER A 307 13.61 12.08 11.71
CA SER A 307 14.52 10.93 11.72
C SER A 307 13.85 9.67 12.27
N LEU A 308 13.04 9.84 13.32
CA LEU A 308 12.28 8.76 13.94
C LEU A 308 11.22 8.20 12.99
N GLU A 309 10.45 9.04 12.28
CA GLU A 309 9.50 8.56 11.24
C GLU A 309 10.17 7.66 10.21
N SER A 310 11.39 8.04 9.78
CA SER A 310 12.13 7.23 8.81
C SER A 310 12.61 5.90 9.39
N LEU A 311 13.03 5.90 10.67
CA LEU A 311 13.42 4.69 11.39
C LEU A 311 12.22 3.76 11.58
N GLU A 312 11.09 4.28 12.04
CA GLU A 312 9.85 3.49 12.27
C GLU A 312 9.38 2.76 11.01
N GLY A 313 9.36 3.46 9.87
CA GLY A 313 9.05 2.82 8.59
C GLY A 313 10.00 1.68 8.23
N TRP A 314 11.29 1.83 8.54
CA TRP A 314 12.27 0.77 8.33
C TRP A 314 12.11 -0.40 9.31
N LEU A 315 11.86 -0.11 10.58
CA LEU A 315 11.61 -1.13 11.61
C LEU A 315 10.36 -1.96 11.27
N ALA A 316 9.29 -1.31 10.81
CA ALA A 316 8.08 -1.98 10.33
C ALA A 316 8.38 -2.93 9.15
N TYR A 317 9.19 -2.48 8.17
CA TYR A 317 9.63 -3.34 7.07
C TYR A 317 10.48 -4.53 7.58
N CYS A 318 11.40 -4.28 8.49
CA CYS A 318 12.29 -5.29 9.06
C CYS A 318 11.56 -6.35 9.90
N SER A 319 10.40 -6.03 10.49
CA SER A 319 9.61 -6.96 11.29
C SER A 319 9.13 -8.20 10.51
N HIS A 320 9.08 -8.10 9.18
CA HIS A 320 8.71 -9.22 8.30
C HIS A 320 9.86 -10.23 8.07
N ALA A 321 11.02 -10.03 8.71
CA ALA A 321 12.19 -10.90 8.59
C ALA A 321 12.80 -11.24 9.96
N ASN A 322 13.72 -12.19 9.99
CA ASN A 322 14.46 -12.58 11.19
C ASN A 322 15.64 -11.63 11.45
N THR A 323 15.33 -10.42 11.93
CA THR A 323 16.29 -9.30 12.04
C THR A 323 16.51 -8.80 13.46
N HIS A 324 16.14 -9.57 14.46
CA HIS A 324 16.10 -9.17 15.84
C HIS A 324 17.43 -8.55 16.38
N LYS A 325 18.58 -9.17 16.05
CA LYS A 325 19.90 -8.65 16.47
C LYS A 325 20.20 -7.31 15.78
N TYR A 326 19.91 -7.22 14.48
CA TYR A 326 20.09 -6.00 13.69
C TYR A 326 19.23 -4.86 14.21
N LEU A 327 17.95 -5.11 14.49
CA LEU A 327 17.03 -4.10 15.01
C LEU A 327 17.49 -3.53 16.35
N ARG A 328 17.95 -4.38 17.27
CA ARG A 328 18.51 -3.92 18.54
C ARG A 328 19.73 -3.01 18.37
N HIS A 329 20.64 -3.39 17.49
CA HIS A 329 21.81 -2.60 17.17
C HIS A 329 21.41 -1.24 16.57
N LEU A 330 20.49 -1.23 15.61
CA LEU A 330 20.02 -0.02 14.95
C LEU A 330 19.35 0.96 15.94
N ILE A 331 18.50 0.46 16.83
CA ILE A 331 17.83 1.28 17.85
C ILE A 331 18.85 1.87 18.85
N ARG A 332 19.85 1.10 19.26
CA ARG A 332 20.93 1.62 20.12
C ARG A 332 21.69 2.74 19.41
N ASN A 333 22.04 2.55 18.14
CA ASN A 333 22.71 3.57 17.33
C ASN A 333 21.85 4.82 17.15
N PHE A 334 20.55 4.66 16.94
CA PHE A 334 19.64 5.79 16.85
C PHE A 334 19.65 6.60 18.16
N ASN A 335 19.46 5.94 19.31
CA ASN A 335 19.45 6.61 20.59
C ASN A 335 20.78 7.31 20.91
N LYS A 336 21.92 6.73 20.48
CA LYS A 336 23.23 7.33 20.67
C LYS A 336 23.42 8.63 19.88
N HIS A 337 22.92 8.66 18.63
CA HIS A 337 23.20 9.76 17.71
C HIS A 337 22.11 10.82 17.62
N PHE A 338 20.87 10.53 18.04
CA PHE A 338 19.74 11.46 18.01
C PHE A 338 19.26 11.81 19.41
N SER A 339 20.18 12.08 20.33
CA SER A 339 19.96 12.16 21.78
C SER A 339 19.68 13.56 22.33
N HIS A 340 19.44 14.59 21.50
CA HIS A 340 19.05 15.92 21.99
C HIS A 340 17.60 15.86 22.51
N GLY A 341 17.43 15.85 23.83
CA GLY A 341 16.13 15.68 24.49
C GLY A 341 15.88 14.25 24.97
N ASP A 342 14.67 13.96 25.40
CA ASP A 342 14.27 12.71 26.04
C ASP A 342 14.82 11.45 25.40
N LYS A 343 15.54 10.66 26.18
CA LYS A 343 15.97 9.31 25.78
C LYS A 343 14.73 8.48 25.47
N LEU A 344 14.62 7.99 24.25
CA LEU A 344 13.69 6.92 23.94
C LEU A 344 14.13 5.68 24.73
N PHE A 345 13.48 5.46 25.84
CA PHE A 345 13.65 4.22 26.61
C PHE A 345 12.98 3.11 25.83
N VAL A 346 13.75 2.42 25.02
CA VAL A 346 13.37 1.08 24.57
C VAL A 346 13.63 0.14 25.75
N HIS A 347 12.76 0.20 26.75
CA HIS A 347 12.75 -0.79 27.81
C HIS A 347 12.20 -2.09 27.23
N ASN A 348 13.09 -3.08 27.17
CA ASN A 348 12.82 -4.49 26.95
C ASN A 348 12.38 -4.95 25.55
N LYS A 349 13.01 -6.04 25.13
CA LYS A 349 12.76 -6.86 23.95
C LYS A 349 11.27 -7.17 23.69
N ARG A 350 10.50 -7.38 24.77
CA ARG A 350 9.05 -7.63 24.72
C ARG A 350 8.23 -6.38 24.42
N ASN A 351 8.62 -5.22 24.90
CA ASN A 351 7.86 -3.98 24.70
C ASN A 351 7.98 -3.43 23.27
N TYR A 352 9.13 -3.62 22.63
CA TYR A 352 9.30 -3.21 21.22
C TYR A 352 8.56 -4.15 20.27
N ILE A 353 8.65 -5.47 20.46
CA ILE A 353 7.90 -6.46 19.69
C ILE A 353 6.39 -6.33 19.95
N ASN A 354 5.99 -6.04 21.19
CA ASN A 354 4.60 -5.75 21.54
C ASN A 354 4.13 -4.41 20.97
N TYR A 355 4.99 -3.39 20.86
CA TYR A 355 4.66 -2.12 20.21
C TYR A 355 4.43 -2.32 18.70
N ILE A 356 5.31 -3.03 18.02
CA ILE A 356 5.12 -3.37 16.59
C ILE A 356 3.95 -4.34 16.37
N LYS A 357 3.76 -5.33 17.24
CA LYS A 357 2.59 -6.21 17.19
C LYS A 357 1.30 -5.45 17.51
N ARG A 358 1.30 -4.56 18.50
CA ARG A 358 0.14 -3.73 18.81
C ARG A 358 -0.22 -2.73 17.70
N VAL A 359 0.76 -2.18 17.00
CA VAL A 359 0.53 -1.33 15.81
C VAL A 359 0.03 -2.18 14.62
N GLY A 360 0.44 -3.45 14.52
CA GLY A 360 -0.07 -4.39 13.52
C GLY A 360 -1.35 -5.15 13.93
N GLU A 361 -1.66 -5.21 15.22
CA GLU A 361 -2.82 -5.89 15.81
C GLU A 361 -3.89 -4.90 16.35
N SER A 362 -3.56 -3.62 16.54
CA SER A 362 -4.53 -2.61 16.94
C SER A 362 -5.29 -2.12 15.70
N GLU A 363 -6.60 -2.15 15.75
CA GLU A 363 -7.49 -1.49 14.78
C GLU A 363 -7.31 0.05 14.75
N LEU A 364 -6.38 0.57 15.58
CA LEU A 364 -6.13 1.99 15.76
C LEU A 364 -5.06 2.50 14.79
N GLU A 365 -5.36 3.63 14.15
CA GLU A 365 -4.44 4.33 13.25
C GLU A 365 -3.15 4.77 13.97
N PHE A 366 -2.05 4.81 13.23
CA PHE A 366 -0.73 5.24 13.73
C PHE A 366 -0.75 6.64 14.37
N SER A 367 -1.53 7.57 13.80
CA SER A 367 -1.73 8.92 14.35
C SER A 367 -2.31 8.89 15.77
N THR A 368 -3.22 7.97 16.06
CA THR A 368 -3.84 7.76 17.38
C THR A 368 -2.82 7.27 18.40
N GLN A 369 -1.90 6.37 18.02
CA GLN A 369 -0.83 5.89 18.89
C GLN A 369 0.18 7.00 19.21
N LYS A 370 0.47 7.87 18.26
CA LYS A 370 1.32 9.04 18.47
C LYS A 370 0.69 10.04 19.45
N THR A 371 -0.63 10.19 19.40
CA THR A 371 -1.39 10.97 20.37
C THR A 371 -1.29 10.38 21.78
N LEU A 372 -1.43 9.05 21.93
CA LEU A 372 -1.26 8.38 23.22
C LEU A 372 0.11 8.62 23.84
N PHE A 373 1.16 8.52 23.03
CA PHE A 373 2.54 8.76 23.48
C PHE A 373 2.72 10.20 23.98
N ASN A 374 2.29 11.19 23.21
CA ASN A 374 2.39 12.59 23.60
C ASN A 374 1.56 12.91 24.85
N TYR A 375 0.36 12.35 24.94
CA TYR A 375 -0.53 12.53 26.07
C TYR A 375 0.04 11.93 27.38
N LYS A 376 0.62 10.73 27.32
CA LYS A 376 1.30 10.09 28.47
C LYS A 376 2.57 10.81 28.91
N ASN A 377 3.17 11.61 28.00
CA ASN A 377 4.30 12.47 28.34
C ASN A 377 3.86 13.85 28.88
N GLY A 378 2.59 14.02 29.24
CA GLY A 378 2.06 15.20 29.91
C GLY A 378 1.70 16.39 28.99
N LEU A 379 1.76 16.23 27.65
CA LEU A 379 1.37 17.29 26.74
C LEU A 379 -0.15 17.50 26.76
N LYS A 380 -0.58 18.76 26.77
CA LYS A 380 -1.99 19.15 26.66
C LYS A 380 -2.51 18.94 25.23
N ILE A 381 -3.83 18.90 25.08
CA ILE A 381 -4.50 18.62 23.78
C ILE A 381 -4.10 19.62 22.69
N ASN A 382 -4.05 20.91 23.04
CA ASN A 382 -3.61 21.99 22.13
C ASN A 382 -2.14 21.81 21.70
N GLU A 383 -1.26 21.44 22.62
CA GLU A 383 0.16 21.19 22.35
C GLU A 383 0.36 19.96 21.44
N ILE A 384 -0.43 18.90 21.67
CA ILE A 384 -0.44 17.72 20.80
C ILE A 384 -0.92 18.06 19.39
N ALA A 385 -1.97 18.89 19.28
CA ALA A 385 -2.51 19.35 18.03
C ALA A 385 -1.47 20.13 17.21
N LEU A 386 -0.80 21.10 17.84
CA LEU A 386 0.29 21.87 17.25
C LEU A 386 1.47 20.98 16.83
N LYS A 387 1.92 20.10 17.72
CA LYS A 387 3.07 19.22 17.49
C LYS A 387 2.82 18.20 16.35
N GLN A 388 1.59 17.76 16.18
CA GLN A 388 1.23 16.81 15.12
C GLN A 388 0.73 17.48 13.84
N GLY A 389 0.49 18.79 13.85
CA GLY A 389 -0.07 19.54 12.71
C GLY A 389 -1.51 19.13 12.37
N ILE A 390 -2.31 18.78 13.40
CA ILE A 390 -3.72 18.37 13.29
C ILE A 390 -4.61 19.28 14.12
N LYS A 391 -5.92 19.22 13.91
CA LYS A 391 -6.89 19.99 14.71
C LYS A 391 -7.08 19.36 16.11
N GLU A 392 -7.42 20.16 17.11
CA GLU A 392 -7.75 19.67 18.45
C GLU A 392 -8.90 18.67 18.43
N SER A 393 -9.92 18.88 17.60
CA SER A 393 -11.02 17.92 17.40
C SER A 393 -10.54 16.55 16.93
N THR A 394 -9.45 16.49 16.14
CA THR A 394 -8.81 15.23 15.71
C THR A 394 -8.09 14.56 16.90
N VAL A 395 -7.44 15.36 17.77
CA VAL A 395 -6.81 14.82 18.99
C VAL A 395 -7.87 14.23 19.92
N TRP A 396 -9.00 14.90 20.10
CA TRP A 396 -10.14 14.36 20.86
C TRP A 396 -10.64 13.04 20.25
N GLY A 397 -10.79 12.97 18.92
CA GLY A 397 -11.13 11.73 18.22
C GLY A 397 -10.17 10.59 18.51
N HIS A 398 -8.86 10.88 18.56
CA HIS A 398 -7.84 9.89 18.94
C HIS A 398 -7.99 9.44 20.41
N LEU A 399 -8.23 10.36 21.34
CA LEU A 399 -8.45 10.02 22.76
C LEU A 399 -9.71 9.16 22.96
N ILE A 400 -10.80 9.46 22.25
CA ILE A 400 -12.04 8.67 22.25
C ILE A 400 -11.74 7.23 21.79
N ASN A 401 -11.03 7.07 20.65
CA ASN A 401 -10.64 5.76 20.15
C ASN A 401 -9.73 5.00 21.14
N LEU A 402 -8.78 5.68 21.77
CA LEU A 402 -7.89 5.08 22.78
C LEU A 402 -8.66 4.57 24.00
N ILE A 403 -9.70 5.31 24.44
CA ILE A 403 -10.58 4.90 25.54
C ILE A 403 -11.44 3.69 25.11
N GLU A 404 -12.01 3.73 23.92
CA GLU A 404 -12.85 2.62 23.39
C GLU A 404 -12.03 1.32 23.32
N HIS A 405 -10.76 1.40 22.89
CA HIS A 405 -9.82 0.27 22.82
C HIS A 405 -9.02 0.02 24.11
N ARG A 406 -9.36 0.67 25.22
CA ARG A 406 -8.77 0.47 26.57
C ARG A 406 -7.27 0.73 26.69
N GLN A 407 -6.72 1.55 25.82
CA GLN A 407 -5.32 1.98 25.93
C GLN A 407 -5.15 3.20 26.82
N LEU A 408 -6.26 3.91 27.08
CA LEU A 408 -6.33 5.05 27.98
C LEU A 408 -7.62 4.96 28.83
N SER A 409 -7.56 5.39 30.07
CA SER A 409 -8.73 5.46 30.94
C SER A 409 -9.42 6.81 30.79
N VAL A 410 -10.76 6.82 30.80
CA VAL A 410 -11.51 8.09 30.81
C VAL A 410 -11.15 8.96 32.04
N TRP A 411 -10.74 8.34 33.14
CA TRP A 411 -10.30 9.01 34.36
C TRP A 411 -8.93 9.68 34.25
N GLU A 412 -8.14 9.31 33.24
CA GLU A 412 -6.88 9.97 32.92
C GLU A 412 -7.10 11.20 32.03
N VAL A 413 -8.23 11.23 31.27
CA VAL A 413 -8.54 12.28 30.30
C VAL A 413 -9.42 13.38 30.89
N LEU A 414 -10.37 13.02 31.77
CA LEU A 414 -11.34 13.95 32.32
C LEU A 414 -11.34 13.91 33.86
N PRO A 415 -11.57 15.08 34.51
CA PRO A 415 -11.75 15.15 35.96
C PRO A 415 -12.90 14.24 36.43
N ARG A 416 -12.74 13.61 37.55
CA ARG A 416 -13.73 12.66 38.13
C ARG A 416 -15.12 13.25 38.22
N GLU A 417 -15.23 14.48 38.67
CA GLU A 417 -16.48 15.21 38.80
C GLU A 417 -17.24 15.31 37.45
N LYS A 418 -16.54 15.70 36.38
CA LYS A 418 -17.13 15.78 35.05
C LYS A 418 -17.59 14.40 34.53
N VAL A 419 -16.80 13.37 34.75
CA VAL A 419 -17.18 12.00 34.36
C VAL A 419 -18.46 11.57 35.06
N TYR A 420 -18.59 11.78 36.37
CA TYR A 420 -19.80 11.44 37.13
C TYR A 420 -21.02 12.24 36.68
N ILE A 421 -20.87 13.53 36.40
CA ILE A 421 -21.94 14.38 35.91
C ILE A 421 -22.50 13.86 34.58
N ILE A 422 -21.59 13.44 33.68
CA ILE A 422 -21.98 12.92 32.35
C ILE A 422 -22.62 11.52 32.50
N LEU A 423 -22.00 10.62 33.29
CA LEU A 423 -22.50 9.26 33.51
C LEU A 423 -23.95 9.22 34.00
N ARG A 424 -24.32 10.12 34.91
CA ARG A 424 -25.72 10.21 35.46
C ARG A 424 -26.76 10.64 34.42
N ARG A 425 -26.37 11.10 33.23
CA ARG A 425 -27.25 11.59 32.16
C ARG A 425 -27.27 10.72 30.92
N ILE A 426 -26.53 9.61 30.93
CA ILE A 426 -26.50 8.60 29.85
C ILE A 426 -27.41 7.45 30.26
N TYR A 427 -28.50 7.24 29.50
CA TYR A 427 -29.43 6.12 29.74
C TYR A 427 -29.14 4.93 28.81
N SER A 428 -28.58 5.17 27.61
CA SER A 428 -28.16 4.12 26.69
C SER A 428 -26.88 4.49 25.93
N VAL A 429 -26.06 3.48 25.62
CA VAL A 429 -24.83 3.63 24.84
C VAL A 429 -25.09 3.97 23.36
N LYS A 430 -26.34 3.74 22.91
CA LYS A 430 -26.76 4.03 21.53
C LYS A 430 -27.37 5.43 21.36
N GLU A 431 -27.46 6.21 22.44
CA GLU A 431 -28.01 7.57 22.39
C GLU A 431 -27.14 8.51 21.55
N ARG A 432 -27.77 9.48 20.89
CA ARG A 432 -27.08 10.55 20.21
C ARG A 432 -26.43 11.52 21.22
N LEU A 433 -25.19 11.90 21.00
CA LEU A 433 -24.46 12.84 21.87
C LEU A 433 -25.24 14.15 22.09
N ARG A 434 -26.01 14.58 21.09
CA ARG A 434 -26.88 15.78 21.15
C ARG A 434 -27.95 15.66 22.25
N ASP A 435 -28.53 14.48 22.46
CA ASP A 435 -29.61 14.28 23.43
C ASP A 435 -29.05 14.23 24.86
N ILE A 436 -27.88 13.64 25.03
CA ILE A 436 -27.13 13.68 26.30
C ILE A 436 -26.75 15.12 26.63
N LYS A 437 -26.26 15.89 25.64
CA LYS A 437 -25.89 17.30 25.81
C LYS A 437 -27.05 18.18 26.20
N LYS A 438 -28.23 17.97 25.63
CA LYS A 438 -29.47 18.68 26.01
C LYS A 438 -29.82 18.51 27.49
N ARG A 439 -29.62 17.32 28.08
CA ARG A 439 -29.83 17.02 29.50
C ARG A 439 -28.78 17.64 30.44
N LEU A 440 -27.67 18.12 29.88
CA LEU A 440 -26.55 18.77 30.58
C LEU A 440 -26.58 20.30 30.45
N LYS A 441 -27.73 20.90 30.12
CA LYS A 441 -27.95 22.32 29.71
C LYS A 441 -27.22 23.39 30.55
N THR A 442 -26.99 23.15 31.83
CA THR A 442 -26.43 24.14 32.78
C THR A 442 -24.92 23.93 33.11
N LYS A 443 -24.25 22.97 32.49
CA LYS A 443 -22.87 22.61 32.85
C LYS A 443 -21.91 22.75 31.66
N PRO A 444 -20.67 23.28 31.85
CA PRO A 444 -19.68 23.45 30.81
C PRO A 444 -19.04 22.10 30.43
N VAL A 445 -19.75 21.31 29.61
CA VAL A 445 -19.29 20.01 29.10
C VAL A 445 -19.35 20.03 27.58
N THR A 446 -18.27 19.65 26.90
CA THR A 446 -18.19 19.59 25.44
C THR A 446 -18.73 18.28 24.88
N TYR A 447 -19.00 18.23 23.55
CA TYR A 447 -19.37 17.00 22.87
C TYR A 447 -18.28 15.94 22.93
N ASP A 448 -17.02 16.35 22.86
CA ASP A 448 -15.85 15.45 22.91
C ASP A 448 -15.71 14.80 24.28
N GLU A 449 -15.94 15.56 25.36
CA GLU A 449 -15.96 15.04 26.73
C GLU A 449 -17.09 14.01 26.94
N ILE A 450 -18.29 14.25 26.39
CA ILE A 450 -19.40 13.28 26.40
C ILE A 450 -19.02 12.02 25.63
N ALA A 451 -18.39 12.17 24.44
CA ALA A 451 -17.98 11.05 23.62
C ALA A 451 -16.91 10.18 24.31
N CYS A 452 -15.97 10.76 25.07
CA CYS A 452 -15.01 10.03 25.88
C CYS A 452 -15.69 9.14 26.92
N VAL A 453 -16.71 9.65 27.62
CA VAL A 453 -17.45 8.87 28.63
C VAL A 453 -18.29 7.76 27.98
N VAL A 454 -18.94 8.02 26.83
CA VAL A 454 -19.68 7.01 26.06
C VAL A 454 -18.73 5.90 25.57
N ALA A 455 -17.54 6.25 25.08
CA ALA A 455 -16.52 5.29 24.66
C ALA A 455 -16.08 4.37 25.81
N SER A 456 -15.93 4.91 27.01
CA SER A 456 -15.61 4.13 28.23
C SER A 456 -16.70 3.10 28.57
N ILE A 457 -17.98 3.43 28.39
CA ILE A 457 -19.08 2.49 28.61
C ILE A 457 -19.11 1.41 27.51
N LYS A 458 -18.91 1.79 26.26
CA LYS A 458 -18.82 0.83 25.14
C LYS A 458 -17.71 -0.18 25.35
N SER A 459 -16.54 0.27 25.79
CA SER A 459 -15.40 -0.61 26.05
C SER A 459 -15.70 -1.66 27.13
N LYS A 460 -16.48 -1.33 28.16
CA LYS A 460 -16.90 -2.27 29.21
C LYS A 460 -17.91 -3.31 28.69
N ASN A 461 -18.82 -2.90 27.81
CA ASN A 461 -19.85 -3.79 27.26
C ASN A 461 -19.28 -4.79 26.26
N ASN A 462 -18.31 -4.39 25.46
CA ASN A 462 -17.60 -5.31 24.54
C ASN A 462 -16.83 -6.39 25.29
N TRP A 463 -16.29 -6.10 26.47
CA TRP A 463 -15.59 -7.09 27.29
C TRP A 463 -16.53 -8.18 27.88
N LYS A 464 -17.77 -7.81 28.24
CA LYS A 464 -18.77 -8.81 28.70
C LYS A 464 -19.20 -9.74 27.60
N LYS A 465 -19.23 -9.30 26.32
CA LYS A 465 -19.52 -10.17 25.17
C LYS A 465 -18.40 -11.16 24.86
N ASN A 466 -17.14 -10.73 24.98
CA ASN A 466 -15.97 -11.58 24.67
C ASN A 466 -15.62 -12.59 25.77
N LYS A 467 -16.15 -12.41 27.00
CA LYS A 467 -16.01 -13.39 28.09
C LYS A 467 -17.03 -14.55 28.06
N LYS A 468 -17.96 -14.56 27.11
CA LYS A 468 -18.97 -15.63 26.94
C LYS A 468 -18.55 -16.70 25.90
N CYS A 469 -17.26 -16.96 25.71
CA CYS A 469 -16.79 -18.20 25.09
C CYS A 469 -15.94 -18.96 26.10
N PRO A 470 -16.48 -19.91 26.85
CA PRO A 470 -15.66 -20.87 27.55
C PRO A 470 -15.20 -21.92 26.55
N VAL A 471 -13.90 -22.09 26.47
CA VAL A 471 -13.29 -23.33 26.00
C VAL A 471 -13.78 -24.42 26.98
N THR A 472 -14.66 -25.27 26.51
CA THR A 472 -14.95 -26.54 27.16
C THR A 472 -14.71 -27.65 26.16
N LYS A 473 -13.75 -28.44 26.54
CA LYS A 473 -13.33 -29.79 26.15
C LYS A 473 -12.47 -29.90 24.88
#